data_05455f7831334965500bce2de9fd2a9c
#
_entry.id   05455f7831334965500bce2de9fd2a9c
#
_cell.length_a   1.000
_cell.length_b   1.000
_cell.length_c   1.000
_cell.angle_alpha   90.00
_cell.angle_beta   90.00
_cell.angle_gamma   90.00
#
_symmetry.space_group_name_H-M   'P 1'
#
loop_
_entity.id
_entity.type
_entity.pdbx_description
1 polymer ?
#
loop_
_entity_poly.entity_id
_entity_poly.type
_entity_poly.pdbx_seq_one_letter_code
_entity_poly.pdbx_strand_id
1 'polypeptide(L)'
;MSNVRTAKFKELEVIAEFQVLMAFETEGLKIEKETIINGIEAVFADPQKGQYYVYIEEDEVIGCLLITPEWSEWRNSTVLWIQSVYVKKAFRGKGVFKELYNHIKYLVESSAELAGIRLYVEKENINAQKVYQKIGMNGEHYKLYEWLK
;
A
#
# COMPACT_ATOMS: atom_id res chain seq x y z
N MET A 1 -6.59 -18.37 -9.80
CA MET A 1 -5.60 -18.11 -8.73
C MET A 1 -5.33 -16.62 -8.62
N SER A 2 -5.19 -16.14 -7.42
CA SER A 2 -4.85 -14.73 -7.21
C SER A 2 -3.38 -14.49 -7.55
N ASN A 3 -3.11 -13.40 -8.27
CA ASN A 3 -1.75 -12.92 -8.54
C ASN A 3 -1.17 -12.15 -7.34
N VAL A 4 -1.96 -11.97 -6.29
CA VAL A 4 -1.58 -11.21 -5.09
C VAL A 4 -1.21 -12.16 -3.95
N ARG A 5 -0.11 -11.87 -3.30
CA ARG A 5 0.34 -12.60 -2.10
C ARG A 5 1.17 -11.69 -1.20
N THR A 6 1.46 -12.18 0.00
CA THR A 6 2.45 -11.52 0.87
C THR A 6 3.82 -11.53 0.21
N ALA A 7 4.57 -10.45 0.40
CA ALA A 7 5.94 -10.35 -0.11
C ALA A 7 6.88 -11.30 0.66
N LYS A 8 7.92 -11.74 -0.03
CA LYS A 8 9.01 -12.53 0.55
C LYS A 8 10.24 -11.65 0.74
N PHE A 9 11.07 -11.96 1.72
CA PHE A 9 12.28 -11.18 2.01
C PHE A 9 13.19 -10.96 0.80
N LYS A 10 13.30 -11.96 -0.08
CA LYS A 10 14.09 -11.85 -1.32
C LYS A 10 13.59 -10.76 -2.27
N GLU A 11 12.38 -10.23 -2.06
CA GLU A 11 11.77 -9.17 -2.88
C GLU A 11 12.04 -7.77 -2.34
N LEU A 12 12.83 -7.66 -1.27
CA LEU A 12 13.16 -6.38 -0.63
C LEU A 12 13.74 -5.37 -1.62
N GLU A 13 14.67 -5.79 -2.47
CA GLU A 13 15.33 -4.90 -3.44
C GLU A 13 14.33 -4.32 -4.45
N VAL A 14 13.44 -5.14 -5.00
CA VAL A 14 12.46 -4.65 -5.97
C VAL A 14 11.44 -3.73 -5.30
N ILE A 15 11.03 -4.02 -4.06
CA ILE A 15 10.15 -3.14 -3.29
C ILE A 15 10.84 -1.81 -3.00
N ALA A 16 12.12 -1.83 -2.62
CA ALA A 16 12.91 -0.61 -2.39
C ALA A 16 12.99 0.26 -3.64
N GLU A 17 13.25 -0.35 -4.78
CA GLU A 17 13.28 0.35 -6.06
C GLU A 17 11.94 0.98 -6.41
N PHE A 18 10.83 0.29 -6.15
CA PHE A 18 9.49 0.84 -6.34
C PHE A 18 9.26 2.08 -5.49
N GLN A 19 9.73 2.11 -4.25
CA GLN A 19 9.60 3.28 -3.37
C GLN A 19 10.42 4.47 -3.91
N VAL A 20 11.64 4.23 -4.37
CA VAL A 20 12.48 5.27 -4.96
C VAL A 20 11.81 5.85 -6.21
N LEU A 21 11.30 5.00 -7.09
CA LEU A 21 10.59 5.41 -8.30
C LEU A 21 9.31 6.17 -7.98
N MET A 22 8.52 5.70 -7.00
CA MET A 22 7.29 6.35 -6.60
C MET A 22 7.53 7.76 -6.08
N ALA A 23 8.50 7.94 -5.20
CA ALA A 23 8.83 9.25 -4.65
C ALA A 23 9.26 10.23 -5.75
N PHE A 24 10.04 9.78 -6.70
CA PHE A 24 10.45 10.59 -7.84
C PHE A 24 9.28 10.93 -8.77
N GLU A 25 8.46 9.94 -9.12
CA GLU A 25 7.34 10.13 -10.05
C GLU A 25 6.22 11.01 -9.48
N THR A 26 5.93 10.88 -8.17
CA THR A 26 4.81 11.59 -7.53
C THR A 26 5.20 12.96 -6.97
N GLU A 27 6.38 13.09 -6.42
CA GLU A 27 6.80 14.29 -5.67
C GLU A 27 8.13 14.90 -6.17
N GLY A 28 8.75 14.31 -7.18
CA GLY A 28 10.05 14.75 -7.66
C GLY A 28 11.17 14.61 -6.64
N LEU A 29 10.95 13.82 -5.58
CA LEU A 29 11.90 13.62 -4.49
C LEU A 29 12.88 12.50 -4.79
N LYS A 30 14.15 12.74 -4.50
CA LYS A 30 15.17 11.69 -4.45
C LYS A 30 15.29 11.20 -3.01
N ILE A 31 14.87 9.97 -2.78
CA ILE A 31 14.98 9.34 -1.47
C ILE A 31 16.27 8.51 -1.45
N GLU A 32 16.97 8.52 -0.31
CA GLU A 32 18.15 7.70 -0.10
C GLU A 32 17.74 6.22 -0.04
N LYS A 33 18.27 5.43 -0.96
CA LYS A 33 17.90 4.00 -1.09
C LYS A 33 18.26 3.19 0.16
N GLU A 34 19.37 3.50 0.82
CA GLU A 34 19.78 2.81 2.05
C GLU A 34 18.75 2.97 3.17
N THR A 35 18.24 4.19 3.36
CA THR A 35 17.19 4.46 4.35
C THR A 35 15.93 3.65 4.05
N ILE A 36 15.54 3.58 2.78
CA ILE A 36 14.38 2.80 2.33
C ILE A 36 14.60 1.30 2.60
N ILE A 37 15.76 0.76 2.26
CA ILE A 37 16.08 -0.65 2.50
C ILE A 37 15.98 -0.97 3.99
N ASN A 38 16.59 -0.16 4.84
CA ASN A 38 16.52 -0.35 6.29
C ASN A 38 15.09 -0.30 6.82
N GLY A 39 14.28 0.61 6.29
CA GLY A 39 12.85 0.71 6.63
C GLY A 39 12.05 -0.51 6.21
N ILE A 40 12.31 -1.07 5.04
CA ILE A 40 11.64 -2.28 4.55
C ILE A 40 12.09 -3.51 5.35
N GLU A 41 13.38 -3.64 5.65
CA GLU A 41 13.89 -4.71 6.51
C GLU A 41 13.20 -4.70 7.88
N ALA A 42 13.01 -3.53 8.45
CA ALA A 42 12.30 -3.38 9.74
C ALA A 42 10.86 -3.90 9.66
N VAL A 43 10.16 -3.69 8.54
CA VAL A 43 8.82 -4.25 8.33
C VAL A 43 8.85 -5.77 8.25
N PHE A 44 9.80 -6.35 7.49
CA PHE A 44 9.95 -7.80 7.42
C PHE A 44 10.28 -8.43 8.77
N ALA A 45 11.04 -7.73 9.61
CA ALA A 45 11.45 -8.21 10.92
C ALA A 45 10.34 -8.10 12.00
N ASP A 46 9.36 -7.21 11.79
CA ASP A 46 8.34 -6.92 12.80
C ASP A 46 6.96 -6.77 12.16
N PRO A 47 6.11 -7.81 12.25
CA PRO A 47 4.75 -7.76 11.70
C PRO A 47 3.87 -6.65 12.26
N GLN A 48 4.19 -6.09 13.44
CA GLN A 48 3.45 -4.96 14.01
C GLN A 48 3.69 -3.65 13.24
N LYS A 49 4.81 -3.55 12.52
CA LYS A 49 5.09 -2.39 11.67
C LYS A 49 4.30 -2.42 10.37
N GLY A 50 4.00 -3.60 9.86
CA GLY A 50 3.23 -3.75 8.64
C GLY A 50 3.50 -5.05 7.90
N GLN A 51 2.87 -5.18 6.75
CA GLN A 51 3.02 -6.30 5.85
C GLN A 51 2.99 -5.82 4.39
N TYR A 52 4.00 -6.17 3.62
CA TYR A 52 3.99 -5.94 2.18
C TYR A 52 3.20 -7.03 1.46
N TYR A 53 2.43 -6.61 0.47
CA TYR A 53 1.78 -7.46 -0.52
C TYR A 53 2.32 -7.12 -1.91
N VAL A 54 2.46 -8.13 -2.73
CA VAL A 54 2.98 -7.97 -4.10
C VAL A 54 2.00 -8.58 -5.11
N TYR A 55 1.99 -7.99 -6.29
CA TYR A 55 1.31 -8.54 -7.46
C TYR A 55 2.35 -9.17 -8.37
N ILE A 56 2.11 -10.42 -8.73
CA ILE A 56 3.01 -11.21 -9.57
C ILE A 56 2.38 -11.47 -10.94
N GLU A 57 3.12 -11.22 -11.99
CA GLU A 57 2.77 -11.61 -13.35
C GLU A 57 3.99 -12.24 -14.01
N GLU A 58 3.82 -13.44 -14.58
CA GLU A 58 4.89 -14.21 -15.22
C GLU A 58 6.17 -14.33 -14.35
N ASP A 59 5.97 -14.65 -13.07
CA ASP A 59 7.04 -14.75 -12.05
C ASP A 59 7.74 -13.43 -11.70
N GLU A 60 7.28 -12.30 -12.22
CA GLU A 60 7.83 -10.99 -11.95
C GLU A 60 6.94 -10.20 -10.98
N VAL A 61 7.56 -9.49 -10.02
CA VAL A 61 6.87 -8.53 -9.17
C VAL A 61 6.62 -7.25 -9.98
N ILE A 62 5.35 -6.94 -10.25
CA ILE A 62 4.97 -5.77 -11.04
C ILE A 62 4.25 -4.70 -10.24
N GLY A 63 3.89 -4.98 -9.01
CA GLY A 63 3.25 -4.02 -8.12
C GLY A 63 3.36 -4.44 -6.67
N CYS A 64 3.19 -3.49 -5.77
CA CYS A 64 3.20 -3.73 -4.33
C CYS A 64 2.33 -2.72 -3.57
N LEU A 65 2.01 -3.06 -2.34
CA LEU A 65 1.51 -2.12 -1.34
C LEU A 65 1.97 -2.56 0.05
N LEU A 66 1.98 -1.62 0.98
CA LEU A 66 2.22 -1.85 2.39
C LEU A 66 0.90 -1.70 3.15
N ILE A 67 0.62 -2.64 4.04
CA ILE A 67 -0.47 -2.54 5.02
C ILE A 67 0.12 -2.25 6.38
N THR A 68 -0.41 -1.24 7.07
CA THR A 68 -0.04 -0.94 8.46
C THR A 68 -1.29 -0.96 9.34
N PRO A 69 -1.22 -1.53 10.57
CA PRO A 69 -2.37 -1.64 11.44
C PRO A 69 -2.61 -0.36 12.25
N GLU A 70 -3.87 -0.01 12.45
CA GLU A 70 -4.31 1.01 13.39
C GLU A 70 -5.34 0.39 14.33
N TRP A 71 -5.09 0.44 15.63
CA TRP A 71 -6.10 0.01 16.59
C TRP A 71 -7.23 1.03 16.68
N SER A 72 -8.47 0.56 16.58
CA SER A 72 -9.66 1.38 16.74
C SER A 72 -10.43 0.93 17.99
N GLU A 73 -10.29 1.68 19.07
CA GLU A 73 -11.00 1.41 20.31
C GLU A 73 -12.52 1.55 20.15
N TRP A 74 -12.97 2.46 19.29
CA TRP A 74 -14.40 2.64 19.03
C TRP A 74 -15.02 1.41 18.34
N ARG A 75 -14.23 0.64 17.63
CA ARG A 75 -14.66 -0.56 16.91
C ARG A 75 -14.22 -1.85 17.60
N ASN A 76 -13.38 -1.72 18.63
CA ASN A 76 -12.71 -2.87 19.26
C ASN A 76 -12.07 -3.79 18.20
N SER A 77 -11.41 -3.19 17.23
CA SER A 77 -10.92 -3.90 16.05
C SER A 77 -9.81 -3.09 15.35
N THR A 78 -9.11 -3.70 14.41
CA THR A 78 -8.01 -3.07 13.68
C THR A 78 -8.48 -2.55 12.32
N VAL A 79 -8.11 -1.32 12.00
CA VAL A 79 -8.24 -0.75 10.66
C VAL A 79 -6.90 -0.90 9.95
N LEU A 80 -6.92 -1.35 8.69
CA LEU A 80 -5.72 -1.49 7.89
C LEU A 80 -5.52 -0.25 7.02
N TRP A 81 -4.33 0.35 7.11
CA TRP A 81 -3.92 1.44 6.24
C TRP A 81 -3.16 0.89 5.05
N ILE A 82 -3.55 1.29 3.84
CA ILE A 82 -2.81 1.04 2.62
C ILE A 82 -1.83 2.18 2.39
N GLN A 83 -0.57 1.85 2.22
CA GLN A 83 0.52 2.79 1.98
C GLN A 83 1.44 2.28 0.88
N SER A 84 2.26 3.18 0.34
CA SER A 84 3.37 2.82 -0.55
C SER A 84 2.94 1.97 -1.75
N VAL A 85 1.80 2.32 -2.34
CA VAL A 85 1.28 1.62 -3.52
C VAL A 85 2.12 1.99 -4.73
N TYR A 86 2.63 0.99 -5.42
CA TYR A 86 3.31 1.18 -6.70
C TYR A 86 2.91 0.09 -7.69
N VAL A 87 2.73 0.49 -8.94
CA VAL A 87 2.54 -0.42 -10.08
C VAL A 87 3.50 0.02 -11.16
N LYS A 88 4.25 -0.93 -11.71
CA LYS A 88 5.15 -0.66 -12.84
C LYS A 88 4.39 0.04 -13.96
N LYS A 89 5.00 1.06 -14.54
CA LYS A 89 4.38 1.94 -15.54
C LYS A 89 3.72 1.17 -16.69
N ALA A 90 4.38 0.12 -17.20
CA ALA A 90 3.87 -0.70 -18.29
C ALA A 90 2.59 -1.50 -17.94
N PHE A 91 2.30 -1.66 -16.67
CA PHE A 91 1.16 -2.44 -16.17
C PHE A 91 0.04 -1.58 -15.57
N ARG A 92 0.17 -0.27 -15.63
CA ARG A 92 -0.87 0.65 -15.14
C ARG A 92 -2.09 0.65 -16.06
N GLY A 93 -3.27 0.93 -15.47
CA GLY A 93 -4.53 0.93 -16.21
C GLY A 93 -5.08 -0.46 -16.53
N LYS A 94 -4.50 -1.52 -15.99
CA LYS A 94 -4.88 -2.92 -16.23
C LYS A 94 -5.51 -3.60 -15.01
N GLY A 95 -5.88 -2.83 -13.99
CA GLY A 95 -6.57 -3.34 -12.81
C GLY A 95 -5.66 -3.93 -11.73
N VAL A 96 -4.35 -3.75 -11.79
CA VAL A 96 -3.40 -4.29 -10.80
C VAL A 96 -3.71 -3.78 -9.39
N PHE A 97 -3.89 -2.46 -9.23
CA PHE A 97 -4.25 -1.90 -7.93
C PHE A 97 -5.59 -2.43 -7.43
N LYS A 98 -6.57 -2.56 -8.31
CA LYS A 98 -7.89 -3.08 -7.95
C LYS A 98 -7.80 -4.51 -7.40
N GLU A 99 -6.97 -5.36 -7.99
CA GLU A 99 -6.76 -6.72 -7.48
C GLU A 99 -6.02 -6.73 -6.14
N LEU A 100 -4.99 -5.89 -5.97
CA LEU A 100 -4.32 -5.69 -4.70
C LEU A 100 -5.32 -5.26 -3.62
N TYR A 101 -6.12 -4.23 -3.91
CA TYR A 101 -7.15 -3.73 -3.01
C TYR A 101 -8.20 -4.79 -2.65
N ASN A 102 -8.70 -5.51 -3.65
CA ASN A 102 -9.71 -6.56 -3.43
C ASN A 102 -9.16 -7.69 -2.56
N HIS A 103 -7.88 -8.02 -2.69
CA HIS A 103 -7.24 -8.99 -1.81
C HIS A 103 -7.26 -8.53 -0.34
N ILE A 104 -6.91 -7.27 -0.08
CA ILE A 104 -6.96 -6.71 1.27
C ILE A 104 -8.40 -6.62 1.78
N LYS A 105 -9.33 -6.21 0.92
CA LYS A 105 -10.76 -6.16 1.27
C LYS A 105 -11.28 -7.53 1.68
N TYR A 106 -10.91 -8.57 0.95
CA TYR A 106 -11.26 -9.94 1.29
C TYR A 106 -10.74 -10.35 2.69
N LEU A 107 -9.50 -9.98 3.03
CA LEU A 107 -8.94 -10.23 4.36
C LEU A 107 -9.78 -9.56 5.45
N VAL A 108 -10.17 -8.31 5.24
CA VAL A 108 -11.00 -7.56 6.19
C VAL A 108 -12.37 -8.21 6.35
N GLU A 109 -13.02 -8.56 5.24
CA GLU A 109 -14.34 -9.20 5.26
C GLU A 109 -14.31 -10.60 5.89
N SER A 110 -13.18 -11.28 5.84
CA SER A 110 -13.01 -12.64 6.35
C SER A 110 -12.59 -12.71 7.82
N SER A 111 -12.33 -11.58 8.47
CA SER A 111 -11.83 -11.54 9.84
C SER A 111 -12.66 -10.60 10.73
N ALA A 112 -13.14 -11.12 11.85
CA ALA A 112 -13.84 -10.32 12.86
C ALA A 112 -12.89 -9.33 13.57
N GLU A 113 -11.59 -9.52 13.48
CA GLU A 113 -10.59 -8.66 14.10
C GLU A 113 -10.22 -7.44 13.25
N LEU A 114 -10.71 -7.38 12.02
CA LEU A 114 -10.45 -6.28 11.08
C LEU A 114 -11.73 -5.52 10.80
N ALA A 115 -11.66 -4.20 10.88
CA ALA A 115 -12.84 -3.31 10.79
C ALA A 115 -12.97 -2.58 9.46
N GLY A 116 -11.87 -2.39 8.74
CA GLY A 116 -11.92 -1.61 7.51
C GLY A 116 -10.55 -1.30 6.94
N ILE A 117 -10.57 -0.50 5.88
CA ILE A 117 -9.39 -0.05 5.15
C ILE A 117 -9.40 1.46 5.07
N ARG A 118 -8.25 2.07 5.31
CA ARG A 118 -8.00 3.50 5.12
C ARG A 118 -6.78 3.71 4.24
N LEU A 119 -6.76 4.83 3.55
CA LEU A 119 -5.57 5.34 2.87
C LEU A 119 -5.67 6.87 2.80
N TYR A 120 -4.53 7.52 2.59
CA TYR A 120 -4.52 8.92 2.24
C TYR A 120 -3.92 9.09 0.84
N VAL A 121 -4.29 10.19 0.19
CA VAL A 121 -3.86 10.51 -1.16
C VAL A 121 -3.51 11.99 -1.23
N GLU A 122 -2.49 12.31 -2.01
CA GLU A 122 -2.13 13.70 -2.25
C GLU A 122 -3.27 14.43 -2.96
N LYS A 123 -3.54 15.67 -2.54
CA LYS A 123 -4.67 16.48 -3.05
C LYS A 123 -4.61 16.70 -4.57
N GLU A 124 -3.42 16.78 -5.12
CA GLU A 124 -3.18 16.97 -6.54
C GLU A 124 -3.36 15.70 -7.38
N ASN A 125 -3.35 14.53 -6.74
CA ASN A 125 -3.45 13.23 -7.41
C ASN A 125 -4.92 12.89 -7.71
N ILE A 126 -5.50 13.60 -8.66
CA ILE A 126 -6.91 13.45 -9.03
C ILE A 126 -7.20 12.08 -9.64
N ASN A 127 -6.27 11.52 -10.40
CA ASN A 127 -6.45 10.20 -11.02
C ASN A 127 -6.59 9.10 -9.95
N ALA A 128 -5.76 9.11 -8.92
CA ALA A 128 -5.87 8.15 -7.81
C ALA A 128 -7.18 8.33 -7.05
N GLN A 129 -7.60 9.56 -6.78
CA GLN A 129 -8.88 9.84 -6.12
C GLN A 129 -10.07 9.27 -6.88
N LYS A 130 -10.07 9.37 -8.20
CA LYS A 130 -11.12 8.77 -9.05
C LYS A 130 -11.14 7.25 -8.95
N VAL A 131 -9.98 6.62 -8.88
CA VAL A 131 -9.87 5.17 -8.69
C VAL A 131 -10.47 4.77 -7.35
N TYR A 132 -10.11 5.47 -6.27
CA TYR A 132 -10.62 5.16 -4.91
C TYR A 132 -12.14 5.35 -4.82
N GLN A 133 -12.67 6.40 -5.42
CA GLN A 133 -14.12 6.61 -5.49
C GLN A 133 -14.83 5.49 -6.26
N LYS A 134 -14.26 5.04 -7.37
CA LYS A 134 -14.81 3.94 -8.18
C LYS A 134 -14.90 2.62 -7.44
N ILE A 135 -13.94 2.33 -6.57
CA ILE A 135 -13.96 1.10 -5.75
C ILE A 135 -14.78 1.22 -4.47
N GLY A 136 -15.45 2.37 -4.26
CA GLY A 136 -16.39 2.57 -3.16
C GLY A 136 -15.81 3.19 -1.90
N MET A 137 -14.62 3.76 -1.95
CA MET A 137 -14.06 4.50 -0.81
C MET A 137 -14.61 5.91 -0.72
N ASN A 138 -14.73 6.42 0.51
CA ASN A 138 -15.24 7.75 0.80
C ASN A 138 -14.12 8.65 1.35
N GLY A 139 -13.81 9.72 0.65
CA GLY A 139 -12.77 10.68 1.01
C GLY A 139 -13.27 11.98 1.64
N GLU A 140 -14.52 12.05 2.10
CA GLU A 140 -15.13 13.32 2.53
C GLU A 140 -15.09 13.57 4.06
N HIS A 141 -14.78 12.55 4.88
CA HIS A 141 -14.89 12.67 6.33
C HIS A 141 -13.67 13.25 7.03
N TYR A 142 -12.47 13.05 6.49
CA TYR A 142 -11.23 13.40 7.18
C TYR A 142 -10.31 14.23 6.31
N LYS A 143 -9.55 15.12 6.97
CA LYS A 143 -8.38 15.78 6.40
C LYS A 143 -7.16 15.30 7.14
N LEU A 144 -6.04 15.14 6.44
CA LEU A 144 -4.76 14.84 7.04
C LEU A 144 -4.09 16.13 7.49
N TYR A 145 -3.64 16.17 8.75
CA TYR A 145 -2.77 17.23 9.27
C TYR A 145 -1.42 16.62 9.62
N GLU A 146 -0.36 17.28 9.23
CA GLU A 146 0.99 16.80 9.46
C GLU A 146 1.84 17.85 10.16
N TRP A 147 2.69 17.39 11.06
CA TRP A 147 3.87 18.08 11.52
C TRP A 147 5.00 17.07 11.51
N LEU A 148 5.95 17.23 10.59
CA LEU A 148 7.10 16.33 10.44
C LEU A 148 8.36 17.02 10.96
N LYS A 149 9.29 16.20 11.52
CA LYS A 149 10.55 16.65 12.07
C LYS A 149 11.54 17.03 10.97
#